data_38b2ddafc9204dac06efb7cd4ad9caa3
#
_entry.id   38b2ddafc9204dac06efb7cd4ad9caa3
#
_cell.length_a   1.000
_cell.length_b   1.000
_cell.length_c   1.000
_cell.angle_alpha   90.00
_cell.angle_beta   90.00
_cell.angle_gamma   90.00
#
_symmetry.space_group_name_H-M   'P 1'
#
loop_
_entity.id
_entity.type
_entity.pdbx_description
1 polymer ?
#
loop_
_entity_poly.entity_id
_entity_poly.type
_entity_poly.pdbx_seq_one_letter_code
_entity_poly.pdbx_strand_id
1 'polypeptide(L)'
;MRILKSLLMTALLCAAPACSPRDFLTRRLAGDLISASDTFKVPQVFLLKTGIVSNKDFNSPDSLVLKRQGWIIGTQQKCPAGVDPPPCWDVVLSPHGVDAFRSLISESTHGGTQIPIKVARRELVDITGISKAGNFADVEFLWHWVALNEVGSALYDSGVRYRSTVGFRNFDDGWRLQGEPLRNNQSLDDALRNSQPAP
;
A
#
# COMPACT_ATOMS: atom_id res chain seq x y z
N MET A 1 71.90 -42.28 -13.77
CA MET A 1 70.80 -42.35 -14.75
C MET A 1 69.56 -42.75 -14.06
N ARG A 2 68.73 -41.84 -13.64
CA ARG A 2 67.42 -42.14 -13.12
C ARG A 2 66.44 -41.08 -13.64
N ILE A 3 65.45 -41.55 -14.34
CA ILE A 3 64.47 -40.86 -15.10
C ILE A 3 63.49 -40.19 -14.11
N LEU A 4 63.42 -38.87 -14.14
CA LEU A 4 62.47 -38.11 -13.38
C LEU A 4 61.15 -38.03 -14.17
N LYS A 5 60.16 -38.83 -13.78
CA LYS A 5 58.83 -38.80 -14.34
C LYS A 5 58.07 -37.60 -13.75
N SER A 6 57.91 -36.56 -14.54
CA SER A 6 57.01 -35.44 -14.26
C SER A 6 55.58 -35.92 -14.24
N LEU A 7 54.97 -35.92 -13.08
CA LEU A 7 53.56 -36.10 -12.88
C LEU A 7 52.85 -34.76 -13.18
N LEU A 8 52.30 -34.66 -14.38
CA LEU A 8 51.45 -33.53 -14.77
C LEU A 8 50.05 -33.78 -14.15
N MET A 9 49.89 -33.27 -12.97
CA MET A 9 48.60 -33.30 -12.28
C MET A 9 47.71 -32.22 -12.87
N THR A 10 46.86 -32.61 -13.85
CA THR A 10 45.87 -31.76 -14.47
C THR A 10 44.76 -31.51 -13.44
N ALA A 11 44.82 -30.40 -12.74
CA ALA A 11 43.74 -29.91 -11.90
C ALA A 11 42.58 -29.50 -12.82
N LEU A 12 41.59 -30.40 -13.00
CA LEU A 12 40.33 -30.10 -13.65
C LEU A 12 39.52 -29.24 -12.67
N LEU A 13 39.68 -27.89 -12.79
CA LEU A 13 38.77 -26.96 -12.12
C LEU A 13 37.38 -27.19 -12.69
N CYS A 14 36.53 -27.91 -11.94
CA CYS A 14 35.09 -27.89 -12.13
C CYS A 14 34.60 -26.46 -11.89
N ALA A 15 34.47 -25.68 -12.96
CA ALA A 15 33.71 -24.45 -12.93
C ALA A 15 32.23 -24.82 -12.73
N ALA A 16 31.84 -25.01 -11.46
CA ALA A 16 30.42 -25.06 -11.13
C ALA A 16 29.80 -23.74 -11.60
N PRO A 17 28.74 -23.74 -12.43
CA PRO A 17 28.04 -22.51 -12.74
C PRO A 17 27.57 -21.96 -11.39
N ALA A 18 28.20 -20.88 -10.97
CA ALA A 18 27.76 -20.13 -9.81
C ALA A 18 26.40 -19.55 -10.16
N CYS A 19 25.33 -20.29 -9.81
CA CYS A 19 23.99 -19.71 -9.81
C CYS A 19 24.03 -18.47 -8.96
N SER A 20 24.01 -17.32 -9.62
CA SER A 20 24.00 -16.04 -8.92
C SER A 20 22.79 -16.00 -7.99
N PRO A 21 22.95 -15.60 -6.72
CA PRO A 21 21.81 -15.40 -5.82
C PRO A 21 20.75 -14.46 -6.39
N ARG A 22 21.09 -13.67 -7.39
CA ARG A 22 20.19 -12.75 -8.12
C ARG A 22 19.16 -13.46 -9.00
N ASP A 23 19.42 -14.71 -9.38
CA ASP A 23 18.51 -15.48 -10.26
C ASP A 23 17.31 -16.06 -9.49
N PHE A 24 17.36 -16.05 -8.15
CA PHE A 24 16.32 -16.64 -7.34
C PHE A 24 15.49 -15.57 -6.63
N LEU A 25 14.18 -15.53 -6.96
CA LEU A 25 13.24 -14.77 -6.15
C LEU A 25 12.97 -15.54 -4.86
N THR A 26 13.55 -15.07 -3.75
CA THR A 26 13.29 -15.62 -2.42
C THR A 26 12.14 -14.87 -1.74
N ARG A 27 11.50 -15.48 -0.73
CA ARG A 27 10.46 -14.80 0.07
C ARG A 27 10.98 -13.49 0.67
N ARG A 28 12.21 -13.49 1.16
CA ARG A 28 12.85 -12.29 1.71
C ARG A 28 12.98 -11.19 0.65
N LEU A 29 13.54 -11.50 -0.52
CA LEU A 29 13.71 -10.52 -1.59
C LEU A 29 12.36 -9.97 -2.07
N ALA A 30 11.36 -10.85 -2.24
CA ALA A 30 10.01 -10.44 -2.60
C ALA A 30 9.41 -9.49 -1.54
N GLY A 31 9.54 -9.82 -0.27
CA GLY A 31 9.09 -8.99 0.83
C GLY A 31 9.80 -7.64 0.89
N ASP A 32 11.11 -7.62 0.71
CA ASP A 32 11.90 -6.38 0.68
C ASP A 32 11.45 -5.47 -0.48
N LEU A 33 11.22 -6.03 -1.68
CA LEU A 33 10.78 -5.27 -2.85
C LEU A 33 9.34 -4.74 -2.70
N ILE A 34 8.42 -5.52 -2.13
CA ILE A 34 7.04 -5.07 -1.86
C ILE A 34 7.06 -3.95 -0.82
N SER A 35 7.76 -4.15 0.30
CA SER A 35 7.84 -3.18 1.39
C SER A 35 8.59 -1.89 0.98
N ALA A 36 9.51 -1.99 0.01
CA ALA A 36 10.23 -0.85 -0.54
C ALA A 36 9.42 -0.03 -1.55
N SER A 37 8.29 -0.54 -2.02
CA SER A 37 7.44 0.16 -3.00
C SER A 37 6.78 1.41 -2.40
N ASP A 38 6.48 2.39 -3.25
CA ASP A 38 5.79 3.62 -2.81
C ASP A 38 4.42 3.32 -2.21
N THR A 39 3.73 2.30 -2.74
CA THR A 39 2.41 1.86 -2.26
C THR A 39 2.42 1.42 -0.78
N PHE A 40 3.55 0.91 -0.28
CA PHE A 40 3.73 0.54 1.14
C PHE A 40 4.39 1.67 1.96
N LYS A 41 5.28 2.46 1.37
CA LYS A 41 5.99 3.55 2.07
C LYS A 41 5.14 4.79 2.25
N VAL A 42 4.34 5.14 1.23
CA VAL A 42 3.53 6.36 1.27
C VAL A 42 2.28 6.13 2.12
N PRO A 43 2.07 6.93 3.17
CA PRO A 43 0.86 6.83 3.97
C PRO A 43 -0.41 7.08 3.15
N GLN A 44 -1.47 6.39 3.52
CA GLN A 44 -2.81 6.68 3.03
C GLN A 44 -3.25 8.04 3.56
N VAL A 45 -3.70 8.89 2.64
CA VAL A 45 -4.19 10.23 2.94
C VAL A 45 -5.71 10.22 2.92
N PHE A 46 -6.31 10.70 3.99
CA PHE A 46 -7.72 11.04 4.07
C PHE A 46 -7.89 12.54 3.83
N LEU A 47 -8.84 12.93 2.98
CA LEU A 47 -9.19 14.33 2.73
C LEU A 47 -10.35 14.74 3.63
N LEU A 48 -10.06 15.43 4.74
CA LEU A 48 -11.08 16.03 5.58
C LEU A 48 -11.71 17.21 4.81
N LYS A 49 -13.01 17.11 4.53
CA LYS A 49 -13.80 18.15 3.86
C LYS A 49 -14.64 18.90 4.89
N THR A 50 -14.47 20.23 4.95
CA THR A 50 -15.23 21.15 5.80
C THR A 50 -15.86 22.26 4.96
N GLY A 51 -16.81 23.02 5.55
CA GLY A 51 -17.60 24.01 4.81
C GLY A 51 -18.70 23.35 3.95
N ILE A 52 -19.06 23.98 2.83
CA ILE A 52 -20.16 23.50 2.00
C ILE A 52 -19.71 22.32 1.14
N VAL A 53 -20.30 21.16 1.38
CA VAL A 53 -20.03 19.91 0.65
C VAL A 53 -21.31 19.37 0.01
N SER A 54 -21.14 18.57 -1.04
CA SER A 54 -22.24 17.89 -1.71
C SER A 54 -22.89 16.82 -0.80
N ASN A 55 -24.14 16.46 -1.08
CA ASN A 55 -24.80 15.37 -0.39
C ASN A 55 -24.05 14.03 -0.54
N LYS A 56 -23.42 13.79 -1.68
CA LYS A 56 -22.60 12.60 -1.94
C LYS A 56 -21.37 12.55 -1.01
N ASP A 57 -20.68 13.67 -0.86
CA ASP A 57 -19.50 13.76 0.01
C ASP A 57 -19.88 13.61 1.50
N PHE A 58 -20.96 14.30 1.93
CA PHE A 58 -21.42 14.23 3.31
C PHE A 58 -21.92 12.83 3.73
N ASN A 59 -22.43 12.04 2.77
CA ASN A 59 -22.87 10.66 3.00
C ASN A 59 -21.89 9.61 2.48
N SER A 60 -20.64 10.01 2.18
CA SER A 60 -19.58 9.04 1.85
C SER A 60 -19.31 8.10 3.03
N PRO A 61 -18.82 6.88 2.79
CA PRO A 61 -18.48 5.92 3.86
C PRO A 61 -17.61 6.54 4.96
N ASP A 62 -16.59 7.28 4.57
CA ASP A 62 -15.66 7.93 5.51
C ASP A 62 -16.36 9.00 6.34
N SER A 63 -17.17 9.87 5.71
CA SER A 63 -17.97 10.89 6.42
C SER A 63 -18.95 10.26 7.40
N LEU A 64 -19.54 9.11 7.06
CA LEU A 64 -20.41 8.36 7.97
C LEU A 64 -19.67 7.86 9.21
N VAL A 65 -18.42 7.42 9.06
CA VAL A 65 -17.57 7.06 10.20
C VAL A 65 -17.31 8.28 11.08
N LEU A 66 -16.90 9.43 10.49
CA LEU A 66 -16.63 10.66 11.24
C LEU A 66 -17.88 11.16 12.00
N LYS A 67 -19.05 11.08 11.38
CA LYS A 67 -20.34 11.40 12.03
C LYS A 67 -20.63 10.46 13.21
N ARG A 68 -20.39 9.16 13.05
CA ARG A 68 -20.58 8.17 14.11
C ARG A 68 -19.67 8.39 15.30
N GLN A 69 -18.43 8.82 15.04
CA GLN A 69 -17.49 9.22 16.08
C GLN A 69 -17.83 10.59 16.71
N GLY A 70 -18.81 11.30 16.15
CA GLY A 70 -19.19 12.62 16.63
C GLY A 70 -18.16 13.70 16.31
N TRP A 71 -17.28 13.49 15.36
CA TRP A 71 -16.20 14.44 15.00
C TRP A 71 -16.66 15.54 14.07
N ILE A 72 -17.65 15.29 13.22
CA ILE A 72 -18.24 16.28 12.31
C ILE A 72 -19.72 16.44 12.55
N ILE A 73 -20.19 17.67 12.31
CA ILE A 73 -21.61 18.06 12.33
C ILE A 73 -21.91 18.71 10.98
N GLY A 74 -23.05 18.35 10.37
CA GLY A 74 -23.50 18.94 9.13
C GLY A 74 -24.87 19.61 9.29
N THR A 75 -24.99 20.83 8.80
CA THR A 75 -26.25 21.56 8.72
C THR A 75 -26.66 21.67 7.25
N GLN A 76 -27.88 21.28 6.93
CA GLN A 76 -28.38 21.36 5.56
C GLN A 76 -28.46 22.83 5.09
N GLN A 77 -27.93 23.08 3.89
CA GLN A 77 -27.91 24.41 3.31
C GLN A 77 -28.28 24.39 1.82
N LYS A 78 -28.52 25.59 1.28
CA LYS A 78 -28.71 25.79 -0.15
C LYS A 78 -27.36 25.61 -0.85
N CYS A 79 -27.36 24.81 -1.94
CA CYS A 79 -26.15 24.64 -2.74
C CYS A 79 -25.76 25.93 -3.45
N PRO A 80 -24.45 26.27 -3.47
CA PRO A 80 -23.92 27.28 -4.35
C PRO A 80 -24.14 26.92 -5.81
N ALA A 81 -24.12 27.92 -6.69
CA ALA A 81 -24.23 27.70 -8.14
C ALA A 81 -23.09 26.79 -8.62
N GLY A 82 -23.40 25.77 -9.41
CA GLY A 82 -22.41 24.84 -9.99
C GLY A 82 -22.02 23.66 -9.08
N VAL A 83 -22.59 23.53 -7.90
CA VAL A 83 -22.45 22.35 -7.05
C VAL A 83 -23.58 21.36 -7.35
N ASP A 84 -23.30 20.06 -7.28
CA ASP A 84 -24.22 18.93 -7.51
C ASP A 84 -25.63 19.11 -6.91
N PRO A 85 -26.64 18.37 -7.40
CA PRO A 85 -28.03 18.59 -7.01
C PRO A 85 -28.24 18.61 -5.49
N PRO A 86 -29.16 19.46 -5.00
CA PRO A 86 -29.43 19.60 -3.58
C PRO A 86 -29.86 18.29 -2.93
N PRO A 87 -29.63 18.12 -1.62
CA PRO A 87 -29.16 19.12 -0.65
C PRO A 87 -27.63 19.24 -0.58
N CYS A 88 -27.12 20.42 -0.17
CA CYS A 88 -25.74 20.62 0.30
C CYS A 88 -25.70 20.71 1.83
N TRP A 89 -24.53 20.50 2.37
CA TRP A 89 -24.30 20.46 3.82
C TRP A 89 -23.13 21.40 4.18
N ASP A 90 -23.34 22.23 5.17
CA ASP A 90 -22.24 22.96 5.81
C ASP A 90 -21.68 22.07 6.92
N VAL A 91 -20.46 21.58 6.70
CA VAL A 91 -19.79 20.62 7.58
C VAL A 91 -18.74 21.34 8.42
N VAL A 92 -18.87 21.21 9.72
CA VAL A 92 -17.92 21.75 10.69
C VAL A 92 -17.43 20.64 11.63
N LEU A 93 -16.25 20.84 12.19
CA LEU A 93 -15.77 19.98 13.28
C LEU A 93 -16.59 20.28 14.55
N SER A 94 -17.02 19.22 15.23
CA SER A 94 -17.53 19.35 16.59
C SER A 94 -16.39 19.72 17.58
N PRO A 95 -16.68 20.12 18.83
CA PRO A 95 -15.63 20.28 19.83
C PRO A 95 -14.75 19.04 20.00
N HIS A 96 -15.35 17.84 20.01
CA HIS A 96 -14.63 16.56 20.04
C HIS A 96 -13.80 16.34 18.78
N GLY A 97 -14.33 16.71 17.61
CA GLY A 97 -13.59 16.65 16.34
C GLY A 97 -12.40 17.62 16.32
N VAL A 98 -12.57 18.83 16.85
CA VAL A 98 -11.43 19.77 16.96
C VAL A 98 -10.29 19.17 17.77
N ASP A 99 -10.59 18.47 18.87
CA ASP A 99 -9.56 17.81 19.69
C ASP A 99 -8.88 16.67 18.94
N ALA A 100 -9.65 15.81 18.28
CA ALA A 100 -9.13 14.67 17.49
C ALA A 100 -8.26 15.12 16.30
N PHE A 101 -8.60 16.25 15.66
CA PHE A 101 -7.91 16.71 14.45
C PHE A 101 -6.86 17.80 14.71
N ARG A 102 -6.77 18.39 15.91
CA ARG A 102 -5.92 19.56 16.22
C ARG A 102 -4.45 19.36 15.80
N SER A 103 -3.82 18.27 16.23
CA SER A 103 -2.42 17.97 15.90
C SER A 103 -2.26 17.66 14.39
N LEU A 104 -3.22 16.97 13.81
CA LEU A 104 -3.19 16.52 12.42
C LEU A 104 -3.35 17.67 11.42
N ILE A 105 -4.15 18.68 11.76
CA ILE A 105 -4.35 19.90 10.96
C ILE A 105 -3.12 20.81 11.05
N SER A 106 -2.47 20.91 12.23
CA SER A 106 -1.28 21.73 12.40
C SER A 106 -0.08 21.25 11.56
N GLU A 107 -0.02 19.97 11.22
CA GLU A 107 0.98 19.39 10.34
C GLU A 107 0.66 19.61 8.86
N SER A 108 -0.57 20.02 8.53
CA SER A 108 -1.01 20.27 7.18
C SER A 108 -0.69 21.71 6.77
N THR A 109 0.16 21.86 5.77
CA THR A 109 0.57 23.18 5.24
C THR A 109 -0.49 23.86 4.35
N HIS A 110 -1.66 23.25 4.17
CA HIS A 110 -2.68 23.70 3.23
C HIS A 110 -3.89 24.26 3.97
N GLY A 111 -4.05 25.58 3.96
CA GLY A 111 -5.31 26.23 4.31
C GLY A 111 -6.32 26.06 3.18
N GLY A 112 -7.48 25.46 3.47
CA GLY A 112 -8.54 25.27 2.48
C GLY A 112 -9.69 24.41 3.03
N THR A 113 -10.74 24.25 2.24
CA THR A 113 -11.90 23.40 2.57
C THR A 113 -11.61 21.90 2.52
N GLN A 114 -10.41 21.51 2.07
CA GLN A 114 -9.94 20.12 2.03
C GLN A 114 -8.56 20.03 2.69
N ILE A 115 -8.49 19.29 3.78
CA ILE A 115 -7.28 19.15 4.58
C ILE A 115 -6.78 17.71 4.43
N PRO A 116 -5.60 17.47 3.82
CA PRO A 116 -5.02 16.15 3.71
C PRO A 116 -4.43 15.69 5.04
N ILE A 117 -4.85 14.52 5.50
CA ILE A 117 -4.43 13.93 6.77
C ILE A 117 -3.87 12.54 6.50
N LYS A 118 -2.63 12.27 6.92
CA LYS A 118 -2.04 10.94 6.88
C LYS A 118 -2.66 10.09 7.98
N VAL A 119 -3.41 9.06 7.61
CA VAL A 119 -4.24 8.31 8.57
C VAL A 119 -3.79 6.87 8.79
N ALA A 120 -3.23 6.21 7.78
CA ALA A 120 -2.82 4.82 7.87
C ALA A 120 -1.64 4.52 6.93
N ARG A 121 -0.98 3.40 7.13
CA ARG A 121 -0.01 2.82 6.20
C ARG A 121 -0.29 1.33 6.03
N ARG A 122 0.18 0.76 4.93
CA ARG A 122 0.18 -0.69 4.75
C ARG A 122 1.42 -1.29 5.38
N GLU A 123 1.27 -2.46 5.96
CA GLU A 123 2.39 -3.23 6.48
C GLU A 123 2.31 -4.66 5.94
N LEU A 124 3.42 -5.14 5.40
CA LEU A 124 3.56 -6.51 4.94
C LEU A 124 3.67 -7.43 6.15
N VAL A 125 2.85 -8.46 6.18
CA VAL A 125 2.87 -9.46 7.26
C VAL A 125 3.75 -10.65 6.88
N ASP A 126 3.51 -11.25 5.71
CA ASP A 126 4.23 -12.43 5.27
C ASP A 126 4.11 -12.66 3.75
N ILE A 127 5.08 -13.36 3.18
CA ILE A 127 5.01 -13.92 1.82
C ILE A 127 4.55 -15.37 1.93
N THR A 128 3.31 -15.64 1.52
CA THR A 128 2.69 -16.97 1.68
C THR A 128 3.03 -17.92 0.55
N GLY A 129 3.22 -17.40 -0.67
CA GLY A 129 3.52 -18.23 -1.84
C GLY A 129 4.34 -17.52 -2.91
N ILE A 130 5.15 -18.27 -3.65
CA ILE A 130 5.83 -17.84 -4.86
C ILE A 130 5.65 -18.92 -5.92
N SER A 131 4.99 -18.57 -7.02
CA SER A 131 4.86 -19.42 -8.20
C SER A 131 5.71 -18.83 -9.32
N LYS A 132 6.71 -19.58 -9.81
CA LYS A 132 7.68 -19.11 -10.78
C LYS A 132 7.49 -19.80 -12.13
N ALA A 133 7.47 -19.01 -13.21
CA ALA A 133 7.39 -19.48 -14.60
C ALA A 133 8.39 -18.72 -15.46
N GLY A 134 9.58 -19.31 -15.70
CA GLY A 134 10.67 -18.65 -16.43
C GLY A 134 11.11 -17.34 -15.77
N ASN A 135 11.02 -16.24 -16.52
CA ASN A 135 11.38 -14.90 -16.06
C ASN A 135 10.25 -14.18 -15.33
N PHE A 136 9.15 -14.86 -15.02
CA PHE A 136 8.00 -14.31 -14.30
C PHE A 136 7.77 -15.08 -13.01
N ALA A 137 7.23 -14.42 -12.03
CA ALA A 137 6.75 -15.04 -10.81
C ALA A 137 5.51 -14.31 -10.29
N ASP A 138 4.57 -15.08 -9.75
CA ASP A 138 3.46 -14.56 -8.95
C ASP A 138 3.79 -14.75 -7.47
N VAL A 139 3.66 -13.70 -6.71
CA VAL A 139 3.94 -13.68 -5.27
C VAL A 139 2.65 -13.42 -4.52
N GLU A 140 2.22 -14.38 -3.72
CA GLU A 140 1.11 -14.24 -2.80
C GLU A 140 1.63 -13.76 -1.45
N PHE A 141 0.97 -12.73 -0.87
CA PHE A 141 1.37 -12.12 0.39
C PHE A 141 0.19 -11.69 1.24
N LEU A 142 0.44 -11.58 2.53
CA LEU A 142 -0.48 -11.03 3.52
C LEU A 142 -0.01 -9.64 3.94
N TRP A 143 -0.96 -8.74 4.11
CA TRP A 143 -0.71 -7.39 4.58
C TRP A 143 -1.89 -6.90 5.44
N HIS A 144 -1.68 -5.84 6.19
CA HIS A 144 -2.74 -5.19 6.97
C HIS A 144 -2.56 -3.67 7.01
N TRP A 145 -3.57 -2.98 7.49
CA TRP A 145 -3.48 -1.57 7.78
C TRP A 145 -2.89 -1.33 9.17
N VAL A 146 -2.00 -0.35 9.28
CA VAL A 146 -1.52 0.21 10.54
C VAL A 146 -2.00 1.63 10.63
N ALA A 147 -2.86 1.92 11.60
CA ALA A 147 -3.33 3.27 11.86
C ALA A 147 -2.20 4.15 12.39
N LEU A 148 -2.12 5.39 11.91
CA LEU A 148 -1.13 6.37 12.35
C LEU A 148 -1.66 7.31 13.44
N ASN A 149 -2.98 7.36 13.60
CA ASN A 149 -3.69 8.19 14.55
C ASN A 149 -5.10 7.66 14.81
N GLU A 150 -5.85 8.33 15.67
CA GLU A 150 -7.22 7.96 16.05
C GLU A 150 -8.16 7.94 14.84
N VAL A 151 -8.02 8.90 13.92
CA VAL A 151 -8.83 8.95 12.69
C VAL A 151 -8.56 7.74 11.83
N GLY A 152 -7.29 7.35 11.69
CA GLY A 152 -6.90 6.13 10.98
C GLY A 152 -7.47 4.87 11.62
N SER A 153 -7.49 4.80 12.95
CA SER A 153 -8.07 3.66 13.68
C SER A 153 -9.58 3.53 13.49
N ALA A 154 -10.26 4.65 13.27
CA ALA A 154 -11.70 4.64 13.00
C ALA A 154 -12.03 4.28 11.54
N LEU A 155 -11.17 4.66 10.59
CA LEU A 155 -11.37 4.44 9.16
C LEU A 155 -10.84 3.09 8.66
N TYR A 156 -9.79 2.54 9.29
CA TYR A 156 -9.09 1.33 8.85
C TYR A 156 -8.99 0.32 9.97
N ASP A 157 -9.53 -0.86 9.74
CA ASP A 157 -9.43 -1.97 10.70
C ASP A 157 -8.03 -2.61 10.62
N SER A 158 -7.22 -2.37 11.65
CA SER A 158 -5.87 -2.93 11.76
C SER A 158 -5.87 -4.43 12.15
N GLY A 159 -7.01 -4.98 12.57
CA GLY A 159 -7.16 -6.40 12.91
C GLY A 159 -7.38 -7.29 11.69
N VAL A 160 -7.82 -6.71 10.58
CA VAL A 160 -8.07 -7.45 9.33
C VAL A 160 -6.78 -7.63 8.55
N ARG A 161 -6.44 -8.87 8.22
CA ARG A 161 -5.39 -9.20 7.26
C ARG A 161 -5.99 -9.36 5.88
N TYR A 162 -5.26 -8.91 4.88
CA TYR A 162 -5.65 -9.00 3.48
C TYR A 162 -4.67 -9.87 2.73
N ARG A 163 -5.17 -10.67 1.79
CA ARG A 163 -4.38 -11.47 0.86
C ARG A 163 -4.37 -10.83 -0.50
N SER A 164 -3.20 -10.75 -1.10
CA SER A 164 -3.00 -10.21 -2.44
C SER A 164 -1.97 -11.02 -3.21
N THR A 165 -2.04 -10.97 -4.54
CA THR A 165 -1.04 -11.59 -5.41
C THR A 165 -0.52 -10.54 -6.39
N VAL A 166 0.80 -10.44 -6.51
CA VAL A 166 1.46 -9.47 -7.41
C VAL A 166 2.48 -10.15 -8.30
N GLY A 167 2.60 -9.67 -9.54
CA GLY A 167 3.56 -10.16 -10.51
C GLY A 167 4.97 -9.57 -10.31
N PHE A 168 5.97 -10.42 -10.53
CA PHE A 168 7.38 -10.04 -10.60
C PHE A 168 7.96 -10.46 -11.94
N ARG A 169 8.95 -9.71 -12.40
CA ARG A 169 9.73 -10.04 -13.59
C ARG A 169 11.22 -10.01 -13.28
N ASN A 170 11.94 -11.02 -13.79
CA ASN A 170 13.39 -11.08 -13.73
C ASN A 170 13.99 -10.39 -14.95
N PHE A 171 14.93 -9.46 -14.70
CA PHE A 171 15.74 -8.74 -15.64
C PHE A 171 17.21 -9.10 -15.42
N ASP A 172 18.11 -8.60 -16.29
CA ASP A 172 19.56 -8.86 -16.20
C ASP A 172 20.16 -8.44 -14.85
N ASP A 173 19.57 -7.43 -14.21
CA ASP A 173 19.99 -6.88 -12.92
C ASP A 173 19.20 -7.40 -11.72
N GLY A 174 18.21 -8.29 -11.95
CA GLY A 174 17.43 -8.96 -10.90
C GLY A 174 15.92 -8.82 -11.02
N TRP A 175 15.23 -9.24 -9.95
CA TRP A 175 13.78 -9.23 -9.87
C TRP A 175 13.22 -7.87 -9.55
N ARG A 176 12.12 -7.50 -10.23
CA ARG A 176 11.39 -6.24 -9.98
C ARG A 176 9.88 -6.51 -9.93
N LEU A 177 9.18 -5.69 -9.16
CA LEU A 177 7.72 -5.61 -9.21
C LEU A 177 7.27 -5.15 -10.60
N GLN A 178 6.21 -5.76 -11.12
CA GLN A 178 5.60 -5.29 -12.36
C GLN A 178 4.74 -4.06 -12.08
N GLY A 179 5.06 -2.96 -12.76
CA GLY A 179 4.28 -1.72 -12.69
C GLY A 179 3.04 -1.74 -13.60
N GLU A 180 3.10 -2.52 -14.71
CA GLU A 180 2.00 -2.68 -15.65
C GLU A 180 1.65 -4.15 -15.85
N PRO A 181 0.36 -4.50 -16.00
CA PRO A 181 -0.06 -5.90 -16.18
C PRO A 181 0.38 -6.42 -17.54
N LEU A 182 1.39 -7.27 -17.55
CA LEU A 182 1.70 -8.12 -18.69
C LEU A 182 1.10 -9.49 -18.42
N ARG A 183 0.10 -9.92 -19.24
CA ARG A 183 -0.52 -11.24 -19.19
C ARG A 183 -1.17 -11.64 -17.86
N ASN A 184 -2.24 -10.99 -17.46
CA ASN A 184 -3.00 -11.28 -16.23
C ASN A 184 -2.27 -11.02 -14.89
N ASN A 185 -1.01 -10.59 -14.91
CA ASN A 185 -0.30 -10.21 -13.70
C ASN A 185 -0.75 -8.80 -13.31
N GLN A 186 -1.35 -8.68 -12.16
CA GLN A 186 -1.83 -7.41 -11.63
C GLN A 186 -0.66 -6.55 -11.17
N SER A 187 -0.76 -5.23 -11.40
CA SER A 187 0.13 -4.27 -10.72
C SER A 187 -0.07 -4.37 -9.21
N LEU A 188 0.90 -3.89 -8.42
CA LEU A 188 0.76 -3.91 -6.96
C LEU A 188 -0.49 -3.14 -6.49
N ASP A 189 -0.79 -2.00 -7.12
CA ASP A 189 -1.98 -1.21 -6.78
C ASP A 189 -3.29 -1.95 -7.10
N ASP A 190 -3.34 -2.68 -8.22
CA ASP A 190 -4.49 -3.50 -8.58
C ASP A 190 -4.63 -4.69 -7.62
N ALA A 191 -3.52 -5.34 -7.29
CA ALA A 191 -3.50 -6.45 -6.34
C ALA A 191 -4.02 -6.03 -4.95
N LEU A 192 -3.70 -4.81 -4.52
CA LEU A 192 -4.18 -4.28 -3.23
C LEU A 192 -5.64 -3.83 -3.29
N ARG A 193 -6.10 -3.28 -4.42
CA ARG A 193 -7.53 -2.94 -4.62
C ARG A 193 -8.42 -4.17 -4.64
N ASN A 194 -7.94 -5.27 -5.21
CA ASN A 194 -8.66 -6.53 -5.35
C ASN A 194 -8.36 -7.51 -4.20
N SER A 195 -7.72 -7.04 -3.13
CA SER A 195 -7.38 -7.88 -1.98
C SER A 195 -8.62 -8.44 -1.29
N GLN A 196 -8.49 -9.65 -0.76
CA GLN A 196 -9.54 -10.32 -0.01
C GLN A 196 -9.15 -10.42 1.46
N PRO A 197 -10.10 -10.28 2.40
CA PRO A 197 -9.84 -10.59 3.79
C PRO A 197 -9.31 -12.02 3.90
N ALA A 198 -8.21 -12.20 4.62
CA ALA A 198 -7.66 -13.51 4.92
C ALA A 198 -8.32 -14.07 6.19
N PRO A 199 -8.58 -15.37 6.26
CA PRO A 199 -9.13 -16.01 7.45
C PRO A 199 -8.18 -15.93 8.65
#